data_60fc9deebeff299816fc21bb835411e3
#
_entry.id   60fc9deebeff299816fc21bb835411e3
#
_cell.length_a   1.000
_cell.length_b   1.000
_cell.length_c   1.000
_cell.angle_alpha   90.00
_cell.angle_beta   90.00
_cell.angle_gamma   90.00
#
_symmetry.space_group_name_H-M   'P 1'
#
loop_
_entity.id
_entity.type
_entity.pdbx_description
1 polymer ?
#
loop_
_entity_poly.entity_id
_entity_poly.type
_entity_poly.pdbx_seq_one_letter_code
_entity_poly.pdbx_strand_id
1 'polypeptide(L)'
;MTEAVLKTRWTTRLIASRGFQKWAARFPFTRAVARREGETLFDLVSGFVYSQVLYALVTLDIPQTLKAAPRSSRALGAMHGIEERKMEALLQAAQALKLVQKRKGAYELARRGAALIGVPGLEAMIRHHDVFYRDLTDPVALLRGETETELANFWPYVFGGEMPAEQAKTYSDLMADSQGLVAEDTLRMINLGGITRLMDVGGGSGAFLSAVQKAAPKLSLRLFDLPDVAPQARTRLGEGVELTSGSFKTDSLPEGADAISLIRVLYDHSDETVRDLLAKAYTALPAGGRLIISEPMTGGVVPHGPGNAYFAFYCMAMQTGRARSAEEIAQLCTDAGFEGVRIPRAPRPFVTSVVEAVRPR
;
A
#
# COMPACT_ATOMS: atom_id res chain seq x y z
N MET A 1 -15.91 -33.36 0.87
CA MET A 1 -17.09 -32.53 1.15
C MET A 1 -17.63 -32.02 -0.17
N THR A 2 -18.84 -32.42 -0.56
CA THR A 2 -19.47 -31.99 -1.82
C THR A 2 -19.94 -30.54 -1.64
N GLU A 3 -19.34 -29.62 -2.37
CA GLU A 3 -19.72 -28.22 -2.38
C GLU A 3 -21.19 -28.09 -2.85
N ALA A 4 -22.04 -27.49 -2.02
CA ALA A 4 -23.43 -27.26 -2.38
C ALA A 4 -23.49 -26.25 -3.53
N VAL A 5 -23.80 -26.69 -4.74
CA VAL A 5 -23.95 -25.81 -5.91
C VAL A 5 -25.16 -24.92 -5.70
N LEU A 6 -24.92 -23.66 -5.29
CA LEU A 6 -25.94 -22.63 -5.16
C LEU A 6 -26.51 -22.31 -6.55
N LYS A 7 -27.84 -22.42 -6.72
CA LYS A 7 -28.52 -22.08 -7.99
C LYS A 7 -28.40 -20.57 -8.25
N THR A 8 -27.87 -20.22 -9.42
CA THR A 8 -27.84 -18.81 -9.87
C THR A 8 -29.23 -18.17 -9.84
N ARG A 9 -29.33 -16.97 -9.27
CA ARG A 9 -30.59 -16.22 -9.21
C ARG A 9 -31.16 -15.99 -10.63
N TRP A 10 -32.46 -16.10 -10.80
CA TRP A 10 -33.12 -15.88 -12.09
C TRP A 10 -32.85 -14.47 -12.66
N THR A 11 -32.74 -13.46 -11.79
CA THR A 11 -32.35 -12.08 -12.18
C THR A 11 -30.98 -12.02 -12.85
N THR A 12 -30.00 -12.76 -12.33
CA THR A 12 -28.65 -12.83 -12.91
C THR A 12 -28.69 -13.47 -14.31
N ARG A 13 -29.48 -14.54 -14.48
CA ARG A 13 -29.67 -15.19 -15.80
C ARG A 13 -30.33 -14.26 -16.80
N LEU A 14 -31.33 -13.48 -16.34
CA LEU A 14 -32.00 -12.50 -17.18
C LEU A 14 -31.04 -11.39 -17.62
N ILE A 15 -30.32 -10.77 -16.66
CA ILE A 15 -29.34 -9.71 -16.93
C ILE A 15 -28.23 -10.19 -17.86
N ALA A 16 -27.76 -11.43 -17.72
CA ALA A 16 -26.73 -12.03 -18.57
C ALA A 16 -27.21 -12.36 -20.00
N SER A 17 -28.52 -12.29 -20.26
CA SER A 17 -29.05 -12.61 -21.58
C SER A 17 -28.89 -11.46 -22.59
N ARG A 18 -28.44 -11.78 -23.80
CA ARG A 18 -28.30 -10.79 -24.89
C ARG A 18 -29.62 -10.07 -25.22
N GLY A 19 -30.74 -10.80 -25.14
CA GLY A 19 -32.08 -10.26 -25.41
C GLY A 19 -32.46 -9.16 -24.42
N PHE A 20 -32.25 -9.43 -23.14
CA PHE A 20 -32.50 -8.45 -22.07
C PHE A 20 -31.60 -7.23 -22.20
N GLN A 21 -30.30 -7.39 -22.49
CA GLN A 21 -29.36 -6.29 -22.66
C GLN A 21 -29.78 -5.35 -23.82
N LYS A 22 -30.18 -5.92 -24.96
CA LYS A 22 -30.69 -5.15 -26.08
C LYS A 22 -31.99 -4.41 -25.75
N TRP A 23 -32.90 -5.06 -25.04
CA TRP A 23 -34.15 -4.46 -24.59
C TRP A 23 -33.91 -3.35 -23.58
N ALA A 24 -33.12 -3.60 -22.52
CA ALA A 24 -32.81 -2.65 -21.47
C ALA A 24 -32.13 -1.38 -22.00
N ALA A 25 -31.27 -1.48 -23.00
CA ALA A 25 -30.62 -0.34 -23.64
C ALA A 25 -31.57 0.55 -24.45
N ARG A 26 -32.74 0.03 -24.87
CA ARG A 26 -33.73 0.74 -25.68
C ARG A 26 -34.92 1.23 -24.88
N PHE A 27 -35.28 0.53 -23.81
CA PHE A 27 -36.46 0.83 -23.04
C PHE A 27 -36.29 2.13 -22.21
N PRO A 28 -37.23 3.11 -22.30
CA PRO A 28 -37.03 4.45 -21.72
C PRO A 28 -36.67 4.47 -20.25
N PHE A 29 -37.24 3.57 -19.42
CA PHE A 29 -36.99 3.55 -17.98
C PHE A 29 -35.72 2.82 -17.57
N THR A 30 -35.13 1.98 -18.40
CA THR A 30 -33.91 1.22 -18.09
C THR A 30 -32.67 1.66 -18.85
N ARG A 31 -32.84 2.37 -19.99
CA ARG A 31 -31.72 2.79 -20.85
C ARG A 31 -30.64 3.61 -20.13
N ALA A 32 -31.02 4.45 -19.17
CA ALA A 32 -30.07 5.27 -18.42
C ALA A 32 -29.23 4.41 -17.44
N VAL A 33 -29.88 3.42 -16.81
CA VAL A 33 -29.21 2.46 -15.94
C VAL A 33 -28.29 1.56 -16.77
N ALA A 34 -28.79 0.98 -17.86
CA ALA A 34 -28.01 0.14 -18.75
C ALA A 34 -26.77 0.87 -19.32
N ARG A 35 -26.92 2.15 -19.67
CA ARG A 35 -25.82 2.98 -20.12
C ARG A 35 -24.78 3.18 -19.01
N ARG A 36 -25.19 3.54 -17.80
CA ARG A 36 -24.29 3.75 -16.67
C ARG A 36 -23.55 2.48 -16.29
N GLU A 37 -24.22 1.33 -16.26
CA GLU A 37 -23.56 0.05 -16.03
C GLU A 37 -22.54 -0.29 -17.14
N GLY A 38 -22.90 -0.01 -18.40
CA GLY A 38 -21.98 -0.16 -19.53
C GLY A 38 -20.75 0.76 -19.43
N GLU A 39 -20.94 2.03 -19.04
CA GLU A 39 -19.85 2.99 -18.78
C GLU A 39 -18.93 2.48 -17.65
N THR A 40 -19.52 1.98 -16.55
CA THR A 40 -18.76 1.43 -15.41
C THR A 40 -17.94 0.20 -15.82
N LEU A 41 -18.52 -0.72 -16.60
CA LEU A 41 -17.79 -1.88 -17.12
C LEU A 41 -16.68 -1.47 -18.08
N PHE A 42 -16.92 -0.47 -18.93
CA PHE A 42 -15.91 0.03 -19.84
C PHE A 42 -14.78 0.75 -19.10
N ASP A 43 -15.06 1.45 -18.01
CA ASP A 43 -14.05 2.02 -17.11
C ASP A 43 -13.13 0.94 -16.52
N LEU A 44 -13.68 -0.22 -16.12
CA LEU A 44 -12.88 -1.35 -15.68
C LEU A 44 -11.97 -1.89 -16.80
N VAL A 45 -12.51 -2.04 -18.01
CA VAL A 45 -11.72 -2.45 -19.19
C VAL A 45 -10.61 -1.44 -19.51
N SER A 46 -10.87 -0.14 -19.34
CA SER A 46 -9.91 0.92 -19.61
C SER A 46 -8.90 1.15 -18.49
N GLY A 47 -9.13 0.56 -17.32
CA GLY A 47 -8.33 0.80 -16.11
C GLY A 47 -6.83 0.60 -16.29
N PHE A 48 -6.41 -0.40 -17.07
CA PHE A 48 -4.99 -0.63 -17.37
C PHE A 48 -4.38 0.51 -18.19
N VAL A 49 -5.15 1.15 -19.11
CA VAL A 49 -4.69 2.31 -19.87
C VAL A 49 -4.61 3.54 -18.97
N TYR A 50 -5.56 3.71 -18.04
CA TYR A 50 -5.55 4.84 -17.10
C TYR A 50 -4.29 4.83 -16.22
N SER A 51 -3.89 3.66 -15.74
CA SER A 51 -2.66 3.52 -14.97
C SER A 51 -1.40 3.80 -15.81
N GLN A 52 -1.39 3.39 -17.10
CA GLN A 52 -0.29 3.70 -18.02
C GLN A 52 -0.20 5.19 -18.37
N VAL A 53 -1.33 5.89 -18.51
CA VAL A 53 -1.35 7.35 -18.68
C VAL A 53 -0.73 8.04 -17.46
N LEU A 54 -1.10 7.60 -16.25
CA LEU A 54 -0.55 8.13 -15.01
C LEU A 54 0.96 7.87 -14.93
N TYR A 55 1.40 6.66 -15.24
CA TYR A 55 2.80 6.26 -15.28
C TYR A 55 3.61 7.11 -16.28
N ALA A 56 3.10 7.29 -17.50
CA ALA A 56 3.74 8.10 -18.54
C ALA A 56 3.90 9.57 -18.11
N LEU A 57 2.87 10.17 -17.49
CA LEU A 57 2.94 11.54 -16.98
C LEU A 57 4.03 11.71 -15.93
N VAL A 58 4.13 10.77 -14.99
CA VAL A 58 5.11 10.81 -13.90
C VAL A 58 6.51 10.51 -14.42
N THR A 59 6.67 9.56 -15.33
CA THR A 59 7.98 9.22 -15.95
C THR A 59 8.54 10.38 -16.77
N LEU A 60 7.68 11.13 -17.45
CA LEU A 60 8.04 12.33 -18.21
C LEU A 60 8.11 13.61 -17.35
N ASP A 61 7.98 13.53 -16.03
CA ASP A 61 7.97 14.67 -15.11
C ASP A 61 6.98 15.81 -15.52
N ILE A 62 5.94 15.46 -16.28
CA ILE A 62 4.94 16.43 -16.73
C ILE A 62 4.24 17.14 -15.57
N PRO A 63 3.84 16.47 -14.45
CA PRO A 63 3.23 17.14 -13.32
C PRO A 63 4.15 18.22 -12.71
N GLN A 64 5.45 17.94 -12.54
CA GLN A 64 6.41 18.89 -11.98
C GLN A 64 6.65 20.07 -12.96
N THR A 65 6.74 19.78 -14.26
CA THR A 65 6.85 20.80 -15.31
C THR A 65 5.64 21.74 -15.29
N LEU A 66 4.41 21.21 -15.19
CA LEU A 66 3.18 21.99 -15.15
C LEU A 66 2.96 22.72 -13.82
N LYS A 67 3.56 22.24 -12.72
CA LYS A 67 3.60 22.97 -11.45
C LYS A 67 4.37 24.28 -11.60
N ALA A 68 5.46 24.28 -12.36
CA ALA A 68 6.28 25.47 -12.59
C ALA A 68 5.56 26.48 -13.50
N ALA A 69 4.95 26.04 -14.61
CA ALA A 69 4.19 26.91 -15.51
C ALA A 69 3.30 26.09 -16.48
N PRO A 70 2.15 26.65 -16.91
CA PRO A 70 1.36 26.05 -17.99
C PRO A 70 2.17 25.89 -19.28
N ARG A 71 1.94 24.79 -20.03
CA ARG A 71 2.65 24.46 -21.26
C ARG A 71 1.70 23.98 -22.35
N SER A 72 2.00 24.26 -23.62
CA SER A 72 1.29 23.66 -24.75
C SER A 72 1.76 22.23 -25.00
N SER A 73 0.93 21.40 -25.66
CA SER A 73 1.32 20.05 -26.11
C SER A 73 2.56 20.07 -27.00
N ARG A 74 2.70 21.09 -27.88
CA ARG A 74 3.89 21.31 -28.70
C ARG A 74 5.14 21.50 -27.83
N ALA A 75 5.07 22.38 -26.81
CA ALA A 75 6.21 22.66 -25.94
C ALA A 75 6.61 21.42 -25.12
N LEU A 76 5.65 20.70 -24.55
CA LEU A 76 5.91 19.45 -23.82
C LEU A 76 6.43 18.36 -24.76
N GLY A 77 5.89 18.23 -25.97
CA GLY A 77 6.37 17.29 -26.98
C GLY A 77 7.83 17.56 -27.34
N ALA A 78 8.20 18.81 -27.58
CA ALA A 78 9.57 19.20 -27.89
C ALA A 78 10.56 18.92 -26.75
N MET A 79 10.13 19.10 -25.48
CA MET A 79 10.96 18.82 -24.29
C MET A 79 11.32 17.33 -24.17
N HIS A 80 10.45 16.45 -24.62
CA HIS A 80 10.60 14.99 -24.45
C HIS A 80 10.85 14.23 -25.77
N GLY A 81 11.03 14.92 -26.89
CA GLY A 81 11.23 14.27 -28.19
C GLY A 81 9.98 13.53 -28.68
N ILE A 82 8.78 13.95 -28.26
CA ILE A 82 7.50 13.34 -28.61
C ILE A 82 6.76 14.24 -29.61
N GLU A 83 6.25 13.64 -30.70
CA GLU A 83 5.43 14.35 -31.67
C GLU A 83 4.23 15.04 -30.99
N GLU A 84 3.94 16.30 -31.39
CA GLU A 84 2.87 17.11 -30.77
C GLU A 84 1.52 16.37 -30.71
N ARG A 85 1.14 15.64 -31.76
CA ARG A 85 -0.11 14.90 -31.84
C ARG A 85 -0.18 13.77 -30.77
N LYS A 86 0.93 13.09 -30.52
CA LYS A 86 1.02 12.03 -29.49
C LYS A 86 1.00 12.63 -28.10
N MET A 87 1.71 13.73 -27.88
CA MET A 87 1.68 14.45 -26.61
C MET A 87 0.27 15.02 -26.34
N GLU A 88 -0.42 15.57 -27.35
CA GLU A 88 -1.80 16.03 -27.21
C GLU A 88 -2.73 14.88 -26.81
N ALA A 89 -2.58 13.68 -27.38
CA ALA A 89 -3.38 12.51 -27.03
C ALA A 89 -3.15 12.10 -25.55
N LEU A 90 -1.90 12.08 -25.07
CA LEU A 90 -1.57 11.82 -23.66
C LEU A 90 -2.22 12.86 -22.75
N LEU A 91 -2.12 14.14 -23.08
CA LEU A 91 -2.65 15.22 -22.25
C LEU A 91 -4.20 15.25 -22.26
N GLN A 92 -4.84 14.90 -23.37
CA GLN A 92 -6.31 14.72 -23.43
C GLN A 92 -6.77 13.55 -22.56
N ALA A 93 -6.06 12.42 -22.58
CA ALA A 93 -6.32 11.31 -21.67
C ALA A 93 -6.13 11.73 -20.20
N ALA A 94 -5.05 12.44 -19.88
CA ALA A 94 -4.81 12.99 -18.56
C ALA A 94 -5.90 14.00 -18.12
N GLN A 95 -6.43 14.78 -19.06
CA GLN A 95 -7.55 15.68 -18.80
C GLN A 95 -8.85 14.91 -18.50
N ALA A 96 -9.13 13.85 -19.24
CA ALA A 96 -10.28 12.98 -18.97
C ALA A 96 -10.19 12.36 -17.57
N LEU A 97 -8.98 12.01 -17.11
CA LEU A 97 -8.69 11.53 -15.74
C LEU A 97 -8.66 12.64 -14.68
N LYS A 98 -8.86 13.91 -15.09
CA LYS A 98 -8.84 15.09 -14.20
C LYS A 98 -7.48 15.34 -13.53
N LEU A 99 -6.41 14.94 -14.19
CA LEU A 99 -5.03 15.19 -13.75
C LEU A 99 -4.53 16.55 -14.24
N VAL A 100 -4.90 16.92 -15.46
CA VAL A 100 -4.59 18.23 -16.06
C VAL A 100 -5.87 18.86 -16.58
N GLN A 101 -5.81 20.17 -16.88
CA GLN A 101 -6.86 20.90 -17.57
C GLN A 101 -6.24 21.82 -18.63
N LYS A 102 -6.99 22.09 -19.72
CA LYS A 102 -6.54 22.97 -20.80
C LYS A 102 -7.20 24.34 -20.64
N ARG A 103 -6.37 25.41 -20.62
CA ARG A 103 -6.83 26.81 -20.58
C ARG A 103 -6.04 27.64 -21.60
N LYS A 104 -6.70 28.43 -22.40
CA LYS A 104 -6.08 29.32 -23.40
C LYS A 104 -5.01 28.65 -24.25
N GLY A 105 -5.22 27.40 -24.66
CA GLY A 105 -4.31 26.63 -25.49
C GLY A 105 -3.14 25.94 -24.76
N ALA A 106 -2.98 26.17 -23.47
CA ALA A 106 -1.97 25.52 -22.63
C ALA A 106 -2.60 24.56 -21.63
N TYR A 107 -1.85 23.55 -21.21
CA TYR A 107 -2.21 22.63 -20.14
C TYR A 107 -1.63 23.12 -18.80
N GLU A 108 -2.37 22.94 -17.75
CA GLU A 108 -2.01 23.21 -16.37
C GLU A 108 -2.49 22.06 -15.47
N LEU A 109 -1.99 21.96 -14.26
CA LEU A 109 -2.46 20.94 -13.31
C LEU A 109 -3.93 21.18 -12.96
N ALA A 110 -4.71 20.10 -13.00
CA ALA A 110 -6.01 20.05 -12.35
C ALA A 110 -5.84 19.68 -10.88
N ARG A 111 -6.92 19.77 -10.09
CA ARG A 111 -6.87 19.49 -8.64
C ARG A 111 -6.25 18.13 -8.29
N ARG A 112 -6.57 17.06 -9.07
CA ARG A 112 -5.99 15.72 -8.83
C ARG A 112 -4.51 15.67 -9.17
N GLY A 113 -4.07 16.33 -10.25
CA GLY A 113 -2.65 16.41 -10.60
C GLY A 113 -1.84 17.19 -9.58
N ALA A 114 -2.40 18.27 -9.02
CA ALA A 114 -1.77 18.99 -7.93
C ALA A 114 -1.68 18.14 -6.64
N ALA A 115 -2.73 17.39 -6.33
CA ALA A 115 -2.72 16.46 -5.19
C ALA A 115 -1.69 15.33 -5.37
N LEU A 116 -1.51 14.80 -6.59
CA LEU A 116 -0.53 13.76 -6.90
C LEU A 116 0.88 14.15 -6.45
N ILE A 117 1.34 15.35 -6.81
CA ILE A 117 2.68 15.84 -6.46
C ILE A 117 2.79 16.34 -5.02
N GLY A 118 1.65 16.59 -4.38
CA GLY A 118 1.60 17.00 -2.98
C GLY A 118 1.67 15.84 -1.97
N VAL A 119 1.52 14.60 -2.45
CA VAL A 119 1.58 13.40 -1.60
C VAL A 119 3.00 12.83 -1.62
N PRO A 120 3.74 12.86 -0.51
CA PRO A 120 5.10 12.34 -0.44
C PRO A 120 5.16 10.87 -0.90
N GLY A 121 6.16 10.53 -1.70
CA GLY A 121 6.41 9.16 -2.17
C GLY A 121 5.46 8.65 -3.27
N LEU A 122 4.38 9.35 -3.60
CA LEU A 122 3.39 8.85 -4.57
C LEU A 122 3.96 8.75 -6.00
N GLU A 123 4.74 9.73 -6.44
CA GLU A 123 5.40 9.67 -7.76
C GLU A 123 6.43 8.55 -7.83
N ALA A 124 7.21 8.35 -6.76
CA ALA A 124 8.17 7.26 -6.66
C ALA A 124 7.49 5.88 -6.68
N MET A 125 6.36 5.73 -5.98
CA MET A 125 5.56 4.52 -6.02
C MET A 125 4.99 4.24 -7.42
N ILE A 126 4.53 5.28 -8.15
CA ILE A 126 4.04 5.13 -9.51
C ILE A 126 5.17 4.67 -10.45
N ARG A 127 6.39 5.21 -10.31
CA ARG A 127 7.55 4.75 -11.09
C ARG A 127 7.92 3.30 -10.77
N HIS A 128 7.81 2.89 -9.51
CA HIS A 128 8.05 1.51 -9.10
C HIS A 128 7.06 0.51 -9.73
N HIS A 129 5.86 0.94 -10.11
CA HIS A 129 4.89 0.07 -10.76
C HIS A 129 5.35 -0.53 -12.10
N ASP A 130 6.43 -0.04 -12.70
CA ASP A 130 7.01 -0.64 -13.91
C ASP A 130 7.29 -2.14 -13.74
N VAL A 131 7.89 -2.52 -12.62
CA VAL A 131 8.13 -3.93 -12.25
C VAL A 131 6.80 -4.68 -12.10
N PHE A 132 5.87 -4.11 -11.36
CA PHE A 132 4.58 -4.73 -11.09
C PHE A 132 3.72 -4.89 -12.36
N TYR A 133 3.80 -3.95 -13.32
CA TYR A 133 3.13 -4.11 -14.61
C TYR A 133 3.65 -5.30 -15.40
N ARG A 134 4.96 -5.58 -15.37
CA ARG A 134 5.53 -6.76 -16.02
C ARG A 134 5.05 -8.05 -15.36
N ASP A 135 5.03 -8.10 -14.05
CA ASP A 135 4.54 -9.25 -13.28
C ASP A 135 3.05 -9.54 -13.52
N LEU A 136 2.26 -8.50 -13.82
CA LEU A 136 0.83 -8.62 -14.12
C LEU A 136 0.53 -8.90 -15.61
N THR A 137 1.53 -9.12 -16.46
CA THR A 137 1.33 -9.38 -17.89
C THR A 137 0.49 -10.65 -18.11
N ASP A 138 0.68 -11.70 -17.29
CA ASP A 138 -0.18 -12.87 -17.22
C ASP A 138 -0.71 -13.07 -15.80
N PRO A 139 -1.85 -12.43 -15.45
CA PRO A 139 -2.42 -12.53 -14.12
C PRO A 139 -2.95 -13.93 -13.77
N VAL A 140 -3.21 -14.77 -14.78
CA VAL A 140 -3.67 -16.15 -14.55
C VAL A 140 -2.51 -17.04 -14.14
N ALA A 141 -1.36 -16.91 -14.80
CA ALA A 141 -0.14 -17.59 -14.41
C ALA A 141 0.32 -17.17 -13.00
N LEU A 142 0.22 -15.86 -12.69
CA LEU A 142 0.49 -15.34 -11.34
C LEU A 142 -0.41 -16.00 -10.28
N LEU A 143 -1.73 -16.08 -10.53
CA LEU A 143 -2.69 -16.71 -9.62
C LEU A 143 -2.42 -18.22 -9.43
N ARG A 144 -1.83 -18.90 -10.40
CA ARG A 144 -1.45 -20.32 -10.33
C ARG A 144 -0.07 -20.54 -9.70
N GLY A 145 0.69 -19.47 -9.43
CA GLY A 145 2.07 -19.57 -8.97
C GLY A 145 3.03 -20.13 -10.03
N GLU A 146 2.72 -19.94 -11.31
CA GLU A 146 3.48 -20.44 -12.46
C GLU A 146 4.44 -19.37 -13.04
N THR A 147 4.47 -18.16 -12.44
CA THR A 147 5.28 -17.02 -12.93
C THR A 147 6.40 -16.71 -11.94
N GLU A 148 7.62 -16.62 -12.43
CA GLU A 148 8.71 -15.95 -11.71
C GLU A 148 8.49 -14.45 -11.83
N THR A 149 8.36 -13.77 -10.68
CA THR A 149 8.08 -12.35 -10.63
C THR A 149 9.34 -11.53 -10.37
N GLU A 150 9.44 -10.37 -11.01
CA GLU A 150 10.54 -9.44 -10.76
C GLU A 150 10.38 -8.77 -9.38
N LEU A 151 9.15 -8.57 -8.94
CA LEU A 151 8.85 -7.95 -7.65
C LEU A 151 9.35 -8.81 -6.47
N ALA A 152 9.34 -10.14 -6.58
CA ALA A 152 9.92 -11.03 -5.59
C ALA A 152 11.42 -10.77 -5.38
N ASN A 153 12.15 -10.50 -6.47
CA ASN A 153 13.58 -10.19 -6.43
C ASN A 153 13.87 -8.77 -5.90
N PHE A 154 12.85 -7.92 -5.82
CA PHE A 154 12.97 -6.56 -5.28
C PHE A 154 13.03 -6.53 -3.74
N TRP A 155 12.70 -7.65 -3.07
CA TRP A 155 12.64 -7.79 -1.61
C TRP A 155 13.60 -8.87 -1.09
N PRO A 156 14.92 -8.76 -1.34
CA PRO A 156 15.86 -9.86 -1.07
C PRO A 156 15.95 -10.23 0.41
N TYR A 157 15.70 -9.28 1.33
CA TYR A 157 15.72 -9.57 2.77
C TYR A 157 14.62 -10.58 3.19
N VAL A 158 13.56 -10.71 2.42
CA VAL A 158 12.52 -11.72 2.69
C VAL A 158 13.05 -13.12 2.40
N PHE A 159 13.94 -13.26 1.39
CA PHE A 159 14.53 -14.52 0.93
C PHE A 159 15.99 -14.71 1.37
N GLY A 160 16.62 -13.72 2.02
CA GLY A 160 18.03 -13.79 2.43
C GLY A 160 19.04 -13.57 1.28
N GLY A 161 18.61 -12.87 0.22
CA GLY A 161 19.48 -12.56 -0.93
C GLY A 161 20.22 -11.22 -0.80
N GLU A 162 21.33 -11.06 -1.54
CA GLU A 162 22.07 -9.81 -1.68
C GLU A 162 21.46 -8.94 -2.80
N MET A 163 21.33 -7.64 -2.56
CA MET A 163 20.83 -6.67 -3.54
C MET A 163 21.97 -5.75 -4.01
N PRO A 164 22.08 -5.40 -5.32
CA PRO A 164 22.99 -4.37 -5.77
C PRO A 164 22.73 -3.04 -5.03
N ALA A 165 23.79 -2.38 -4.60
CA ALA A 165 23.73 -1.20 -3.73
C ALA A 165 22.84 -0.06 -4.28
N GLU A 166 22.79 0.14 -5.60
CA GLU A 166 21.98 1.16 -6.26
C GLU A 166 20.47 0.83 -6.20
N GLN A 167 20.11 -0.46 -6.38
CA GLN A 167 18.72 -0.92 -6.23
C GLN A 167 18.28 -0.84 -4.78
N ALA A 168 19.15 -1.22 -3.83
CA ALA A 168 18.91 -1.11 -2.40
C ALA A 168 18.65 0.34 -1.98
N LYS A 169 19.40 1.30 -2.54
CA LYS A 169 19.19 2.72 -2.26
C LYS A 169 17.84 3.22 -2.81
N THR A 170 17.54 2.96 -4.08
CA THR A 170 16.27 3.36 -4.72
C THR A 170 15.08 2.80 -3.96
N TYR A 171 15.18 1.55 -3.51
CA TYR A 171 14.21 0.90 -2.68
C TYR A 171 14.05 1.58 -1.31
N SER A 172 15.15 1.82 -0.61
CA SER A 172 15.14 2.46 0.71
C SER A 172 14.51 3.85 0.66
N ASP A 173 14.79 4.63 -0.39
CA ASP A 173 14.23 5.96 -0.58
C ASP A 173 12.72 5.89 -0.84
N LEU A 174 12.26 4.96 -1.70
CA LEU A 174 10.85 4.71 -1.97
C LEU A 174 10.08 4.32 -0.69
N MET A 175 10.65 3.40 0.08
CA MET A 175 10.04 2.95 1.33
C MET A 175 10.00 4.07 2.37
N ALA A 176 11.08 4.83 2.50
CA ALA A 176 11.16 5.94 3.43
C ALA A 176 10.09 7.01 3.17
N ASP A 177 9.89 7.38 1.90
CA ASP A 177 8.89 8.36 1.49
C ASP A 177 7.46 7.86 1.72
N SER A 178 7.19 6.59 1.36
CA SER A 178 5.86 5.99 1.55
C SER A 178 5.51 5.79 3.03
N GLN A 179 6.50 5.51 3.87
CA GLN A 179 6.32 5.32 5.31
C GLN A 179 5.95 6.59 6.06
N GLY A 180 6.27 7.77 5.52
CA GLY A 180 5.88 9.05 6.12
C GLY A 180 4.36 9.16 6.31
N LEU A 181 3.59 8.82 5.27
CA LEU A 181 2.12 8.82 5.33
C LEU A 181 1.56 7.75 6.28
N VAL A 182 2.16 6.57 6.28
CA VAL A 182 1.77 5.49 7.18
C VAL A 182 2.01 5.90 8.63
N ALA A 183 3.17 6.48 8.94
CA ALA A 183 3.49 6.95 10.27
C ALA A 183 2.52 8.05 10.75
N GLU A 184 2.22 9.03 9.88
CA GLU A 184 1.27 10.10 10.18
C GLU A 184 -0.13 9.55 10.50
N ASP A 185 -0.65 8.67 9.66
CA ASP A 185 -1.98 8.08 9.87
C ASP A 185 -2.00 7.15 11.09
N THR A 186 -0.95 6.37 11.30
CA THR A 186 -0.82 5.51 12.49
C THR A 186 -0.86 6.36 13.77
N LEU A 187 -0.08 7.44 13.84
CA LEU A 187 -0.05 8.33 15.01
C LEU A 187 -1.38 9.05 15.26
N ARG A 188 -2.19 9.25 14.23
CA ARG A 188 -3.56 9.79 14.39
C ARG A 188 -4.54 8.78 14.98
N MET A 189 -4.27 7.49 14.79
CA MET A 189 -5.16 6.39 15.22
C MET A 189 -4.83 5.85 16.60
N ILE A 190 -3.59 6.00 17.07
CA ILE A 190 -3.11 5.48 18.35
C ILE A 190 -2.96 6.59 19.38
N ASN A 191 -2.97 6.19 20.66
CA ASN A 191 -2.65 7.08 21.76
C ASN A 191 -1.36 6.61 22.44
N LEU A 192 -0.30 7.41 22.38
CA LEU A 192 0.99 7.11 23.01
C LEU A 192 1.01 7.38 24.52
N GLY A 193 -0.06 7.92 25.10
CA GLY A 193 -0.17 8.15 26.54
C GLY A 193 -0.04 6.88 27.35
N GLY A 194 0.73 6.94 28.42
CA GLY A 194 0.99 5.80 29.31
C GLY A 194 2.10 4.85 28.83
N ILE A 195 2.62 5.03 27.63
CA ILE A 195 3.80 4.31 27.14
C ILE A 195 5.05 5.06 27.59
N THR A 196 6.03 4.34 28.12
CA THR A 196 7.33 4.90 28.53
C THR A 196 8.45 4.45 27.60
N ARG A 197 8.36 3.25 27.04
CA ARG A 197 9.32 2.70 26.09
C ARG A 197 8.61 1.95 24.96
N LEU A 198 8.81 2.42 23.73
CA LEU A 198 8.28 1.79 22.50
C LEU A 198 9.42 1.08 21.76
N MET A 199 9.21 -0.18 21.42
CA MET A 199 10.05 -0.96 20.52
C MET A 199 9.36 -1.13 19.18
N ASP A 200 10.01 -0.70 18.08
CA ASP A 200 9.56 -0.93 16.71
C ASP A 200 10.30 -2.14 16.15
N VAL A 201 9.56 -3.19 15.79
CA VAL A 201 10.12 -4.44 15.28
C VAL A 201 9.95 -4.48 13.77
N GLY A 202 11.05 -4.69 13.05
CA GLY A 202 11.08 -4.62 11.60
C GLY A 202 10.87 -3.20 11.07
N GLY A 203 11.31 -2.16 11.84
CA GLY A 203 11.04 -0.76 11.52
C GLY A 203 11.92 -0.16 10.41
N GLY A 204 12.79 -0.97 9.78
CA GLY A 204 13.63 -0.58 8.66
C GLY A 204 14.51 0.63 8.98
N SER A 205 14.52 1.60 8.10
CA SER A 205 15.30 2.85 8.29
C SER A 205 14.81 3.73 9.46
N GLY A 206 13.82 3.29 10.26
CA GLY A 206 13.30 4.01 11.42
C GLY A 206 12.35 5.17 11.09
N ALA A 207 11.68 5.13 9.96
CA ALA A 207 10.79 6.21 9.54
C ALA A 207 9.63 6.43 10.54
N PHE A 208 9.03 5.36 11.05
CA PHE A 208 7.98 5.44 12.07
C PHE A 208 8.53 6.01 13.39
N LEU A 209 9.65 5.47 13.89
CA LEU A 209 10.26 5.98 15.13
C LEU A 209 10.68 7.45 15.01
N SER A 210 11.15 7.91 13.86
CA SER A 210 11.43 9.33 13.61
C SER A 210 10.17 10.21 13.73
N ALA A 211 9.01 9.71 13.30
CA ALA A 211 7.74 10.41 13.50
C ALA A 211 7.30 10.39 14.97
N VAL A 212 7.51 9.27 15.68
CA VAL A 212 7.25 9.16 17.13
C VAL A 212 8.14 10.11 17.92
N GLN A 213 9.44 10.21 17.60
CA GLN A 213 10.36 11.17 18.27
C GLN A 213 9.83 12.62 18.23
N LYS A 214 9.25 13.01 17.08
CA LYS A 214 8.68 14.35 16.91
C LYS A 214 7.37 14.52 17.70
N ALA A 215 6.53 13.50 17.72
CA ALA A 215 5.23 13.54 18.37
C ALA A 215 5.31 13.35 19.90
N ALA A 216 6.27 12.56 20.37
CA ALA A 216 6.44 12.22 21.79
C ALA A 216 7.94 12.20 22.19
N PRO A 217 8.61 13.37 22.29
CA PRO A 217 10.06 13.47 22.46
C PRO A 217 10.59 12.92 23.79
N LYS A 218 9.71 12.64 24.75
CA LYS A 218 10.07 12.06 26.06
C LYS A 218 10.02 10.52 26.08
N LEU A 219 9.53 9.91 24.99
CA LEU A 219 9.36 8.47 24.90
C LEU A 219 10.73 7.82 24.60
N SER A 220 11.12 6.83 25.39
CA SER A 220 12.28 5.99 25.07
C SER A 220 11.95 5.11 23.86
N LEU A 221 12.86 5.07 22.89
CA LEU A 221 12.63 4.35 21.66
C LEU A 221 13.71 3.29 21.41
N ARG A 222 13.28 2.13 20.96
CA ARG A 222 14.15 1.03 20.50
C ARG A 222 13.71 0.58 19.12
N LEU A 223 14.67 0.36 18.23
CA LEU A 223 14.50 -0.34 16.97
C LEU A 223 15.07 -1.76 17.11
N PHE A 224 14.30 -2.77 16.71
CA PHE A 224 14.76 -4.14 16.54
C PHE A 224 14.64 -4.54 15.07
N ASP A 225 15.78 -4.75 14.40
CA ASP A 225 15.81 -5.09 12.97
C ASP A 225 17.12 -5.83 12.63
N LEU A 226 17.24 -6.29 11.38
CA LEU A 226 18.42 -6.96 10.86
C LEU A 226 19.68 -6.07 10.97
N PRO A 227 20.88 -6.63 11.15
CA PRO A 227 22.12 -5.86 11.30
C PRO A 227 22.38 -4.89 10.15
N ASP A 228 22.03 -5.28 8.92
CA ASP A 228 22.29 -4.50 7.70
C ASP A 228 21.44 -3.21 7.62
N VAL A 229 20.37 -3.14 8.40
CA VAL A 229 19.49 -1.96 8.47
C VAL A 229 20.04 -0.90 9.44
N ALA A 230 20.81 -1.30 10.43
CA ALA A 230 21.30 -0.44 11.52
C ALA A 230 22.00 0.85 11.06
N PRO A 231 22.89 0.88 10.03
CA PRO A 231 23.55 2.11 9.60
C PRO A 231 22.59 3.18 9.07
N GLN A 232 21.58 2.75 8.29
CA GLN A 232 20.56 3.68 7.76
C GLN A 232 19.65 4.20 8.87
N ALA A 233 19.24 3.32 9.79
CA ALA A 233 18.46 3.69 10.95
C ALA A 233 19.21 4.67 11.85
N ARG A 234 20.50 4.44 12.11
CA ARG A 234 21.36 5.35 12.91
C ARG A 234 21.45 6.74 12.28
N THR A 235 21.62 6.81 10.95
CA THR A 235 21.65 8.08 10.23
C THR A 235 20.36 8.89 10.40
N ARG A 236 19.19 8.22 10.43
CA ARG A 236 17.89 8.89 10.55
C ARG A 236 17.53 9.22 11.98
N LEU A 237 17.77 8.30 12.91
CA LEU A 237 17.27 8.37 14.29
C LEU A 237 18.26 9.04 15.24
N GLY A 238 19.55 9.14 14.87
CA GLY A 238 20.60 9.64 15.76
C GLY A 238 20.92 8.69 16.92
N GLU A 239 21.70 9.15 17.88
CA GLU A 239 22.15 8.36 19.02
C GLU A 239 21.06 8.19 20.11
N GLY A 240 19.97 8.94 20.05
CA GLY A 240 18.91 8.91 21.06
C GLY A 240 17.97 7.72 20.99
N VAL A 241 18.13 6.84 20.00
CA VAL A 241 17.34 5.61 19.83
C VAL A 241 18.23 4.40 20.01
N GLU A 242 17.81 3.46 20.84
CA GLU A 242 18.47 2.18 21.03
C GLU A 242 18.27 1.31 19.78
N LEU A 243 19.37 0.86 19.16
CA LEU A 243 19.34 -0.09 18.05
C LEU A 243 19.77 -1.46 18.56
N THR A 244 18.90 -2.45 18.37
CA THR A 244 19.16 -3.85 18.68
C THR A 244 19.08 -4.67 17.40
N SER A 245 20.17 -5.30 17.01
CA SER A 245 20.22 -6.16 15.82
C SER A 245 19.72 -7.56 16.15
N GLY A 246 18.89 -8.13 15.25
CA GLY A 246 18.39 -9.49 15.33
C GLY A 246 17.32 -9.76 14.29
N SER A 247 16.92 -11.01 14.14
CA SER A 247 15.86 -11.45 13.25
C SER A 247 14.67 -11.95 14.05
N PHE A 248 13.53 -11.31 13.93
CA PHE A 248 12.32 -11.81 14.58
C PHE A 248 11.90 -13.22 14.11
N LYS A 249 12.46 -13.71 12.99
CA LYS A 249 12.24 -15.09 12.53
C LYS A 249 12.95 -16.11 13.40
N THR A 250 14.20 -15.82 13.80
CA THR A 250 15.07 -16.76 14.54
C THR A 250 15.26 -16.40 16.00
N ASP A 251 15.23 -15.11 16.34
CA ASP A 251 15.58 -14.62 17.66
C ASP A 251 14.32 -14.31 18.51
N SER A 252 14.49 -14.27 19.83
CA SER A 252 13.50 -13.70 20.72
C SER A 252 13.51 -12.18 20.60
N LEU A 253 12.37 -11.54 20.86
CA LEU A 253 12.31 -10.08 20.93
C LEU A 253 12.89 -9.59 22.27
N PRO A 254 13.64 -8.47 22.28
CA PRO A 254 14.17 -7.87 23.48
C PRO A 254 13.05 -7.45 24.46
N GLU A 255 13.22 -7.74 25.74
CA GLU A 255 12.32 -7.31 26.80
C GLU A 255 12.53 -5.86 27.21
N GLY A 256 11.62 -5.33 28.03
CA GLY A 256 11.72 -4.03 28.69
C GLY A 256 11.05 -2.88 27.94
N ALA A 257 10.39 -3.13 26.81
CA ALA A 257 9.44 -2.19 26.20
C ALA A 257 8.05 -2.43 26.78
N ASP A 258 7.28 -1.37 27.04
CA ASP A 258 5.88 -1.45 27.44
C ASP A 258 4.91 -1.28 26.26
N ALA A 259 5.46 -1.02 25.06
CA ALA A 259 4.74 -1.13 23.81
C ALA A 259 5.64 -1.67 22.68
N ILE A 260 5.04 -2.46 21.79
CA ILE A 260 5.67 -2.95 20.55
C ILE A 260 4.85 -2.47 19.37
N SER A 261 5.53 -1.95 18.35
CA SER A 261 4.93 -1.62 17.05
C SER A 261 5.43 -2.56 15.96
N LEU A 262 4.50 -2.94 15.07
CA LEU A 262 4.72 -3.71 13.84
C LEU A 262 4.13 -2.89 12.69
N ILE A 263 4.98 -2.10 12.00
CA ILE A 263 4.54 -1.16 10.99
C ILE A 263 4.91 -1.68 9.60
N ARG A 264 3.92 -2.17 8.86
CA ARG A 264 4.12 -2.79 7.54
C ARG A 264 5.05 -4.00 7.61
N VAL A 265 4.80 -4.89 8.55
CA VAL A 265 5.59 -6.10 8.77
C VAL A 265 4.80 -7.36 8.43
N LEU A 266 3.57 -7.50 8.92
CA LEU A 266 2.86 -8.77 8.85
C LEU A 266 2.47 -9.17 7.42
N TYR A 267 2.14 -8.19 6.57
CA TYR A 267 1.68 -8.46 5.21
C TYR A 267 2.76 -9.07 4.30
N ASP A 268 4.05 -8.92 4.67
CA ASP A 268 5.20 -9.47 3.94
C ASP A 268 5.50 -10.92 4.32
N HIS A 269 4.77 -11.48 5.30
CA HIS A 269 5.11 -12.78 5.87
C HIS A 269 3.95 -13.78 5.86
N SER A 270 4.32 -15.08 5.87
CA SER A 270 3.37 -16.18 5.96
C SER A 270 2.58 -16.16 7.27
N ASP A 271 1.44 -16.85 7.31
CA ASP A 271 0.62 -16.97 8.51
C ASP A 271 1.37 -17.63 9.67
N GLU A 272 2.28 -18.56 9.40
CA GLU A 272 3.13 -19.21 10.40
C GLU A 272 4.09 -18.21 11.04
N THR A 273 4.84 -17.45 10.23
CA THR A 273 5.75 -16.41 10.70
C THR A 273 5.02 -15.33 11.51
N VAL A 274 3.82 -14.94 11.08
CA VAL A 274 3.00 -13.95 11.80
C VAL A 274 2.56 -14.47 13.16
N ARG A 275 2.09 -15.72 13.26
CA ARG A 275 1.72 -16.31 14.55
C ARG A 275 2.92 -16.39 15.50
N ASP A 276 4.09 -16.81 15.02
CA ASP A 276 5.32 -16.85 15.80
C ASP A 276 5.73 -15.46 16.28
N LEU A 277 5.71 -14.45 15.40
CA LEU A 277 6.03 -13.07 15.77
C LEU A 277 5.08 -12.51 16.81
N LEU A 278 3.77 -12.77 16.71
CA LEU A 278 2.79 -12.33 17.70
C LEU A 278 3.00 -13.02 19.05
N ALA A 279 3.35 -14.30 19.08
CA ALA A 279 3.69 -15.02 20.29
C ALA A 279 4.97 -14.47 20.96
N LYS A 280 5.99 -14.13 20.14
CA LYS A 280 7.22 -13.46 20.64
C LYS A 280 6.92 -12.06 21.19
N ALA A 281 6.06 -11.28 20.51
CA ALA A 281 5.63 -9.97 20.99
C ALA A 281 4.85 -10.08 22.31
N TYR A 282 3.98 -11.08 22.44
CA TYR A 282 3.27 -11.36 23.68
C TYR A 282 4.25 -11.68 24.83
N THR A 283 5.27 -12.48 24.57
CA THR A 283 6.26 -12.86 25.58
C THR A 283 7.12 -11.67 26.02
N ALA A 284 7.55 -10.84 25.09
CA ALA A 284 8.44 -9.69 25.34
C ALA A 284 7.76 -8.51 26.05
N LEU A 285 6.45 -8.35 25.89
CA LEU A 285 5.68 -7.28 26.53
C LEU A 285 5.41 -7.61 28.02
N PRO A 286 5.42 -6.64 28.94
CA PRO A 286 4.95 -6.83 30.31
C PRO A 286 3.42 -6.97 30.37
N ALA A 287 2.89 -7.39 31.50
CA ALA A 287 1.45 -7.33 31.76
C ALA A 287 0.91 -5.91 31.64
N GLY A 288 -0.15 -5.72 30.87
CA GLY A 288 -0.68 -4.43 30.44
C GLY A 288 0.07 -3.76 29.29
N GLY A 289 1.12 -4.40 28.77
CA GLY A 289 1.87 -3.92 27.60
C GLY A 289 1.04 -3.92 26.32
N ARG A 290 1.34 -3.02 25.40
CA ARG A 290 0.53 -2.74 24.22
C ARG A 290 1.21 -3.22 22.93
N LEU A 291 0.43 -3.84 22.05
CA LEU A 291 0.82 -4.17 20.68
C LEU A 291 0.10 -3.22 19.71
N ILE A 292 0.84 -2.66 18.77
CA ILE A 292 0.35 -1.73 17.75
C ILE A 292 0.74 -2.32 16.40
N ILE A 293 -0.23 -2.66 15.57
CA ILE A 293 -0.03 -3.18 14.21
C ILE A 293 -0.61 -2.17 13.24
N SER A 294 0.19 -1.71 12.26
CA SER A 294 -0.25 -0.76 11.24
C SER A 294 0.27 -1.18 9.88
N GLU A 295 -0.66 -1.49 8.98
CA GLU A 295 -0.32 -1.94 7.63
C GLU A 295 -1.49 -1.80 6.65
N PRO A 296 -1.28 -1.98 5.33
CA PRO A 296 -2.36 -2.10 4.37
C PRO A 296 -3.19 -3.34 4.70
N MET A 297 -4.45 -3.14 5.10
CA MET A 297 -5.36 -4.23 5.43
C MET A 297 -6.41 -4.37 4.34
N THR A 298 -6.70 -5.62 3.96
CA THR A 298 -7.61 -5.94 2.85
C THR A 298 -8.50 -7.13 3.23
N GLY A 299 -9.65 -7.28 2.57
CA GLY A 299 -10.56 -8.36 2.88
C GLY A 299 -11.68 -7.94 3.84
N GLY A 300 -12.08 -8.87 4.72
CA GLY A 300 -13.21 -8.67 5.63
C GLY A 300 -14.56 -8.90 4.97
N VAL A 301 -15.63 -8.57 5.70
CA VAL A 301 -17.02 -8.82 5.28
C VAL A 301 -17.43 -8.00 4.05
N VAL A 302 -16.84 -6.80 3.90
CA VAL A 302 -17.10 -5.90 2.77
C VAL A 302 -15.75 -5.47 2.16
N PRO A 303 -15.29 -6.16 1.10
CA PRO A 303 -14.05 -5.79 0.43
C PRO A 303 -14.08 -4.37 -0.13
N HIS A 304 -13.02 -3.61 0.10
CA HIS A 304 -12.83 -2.27 -0.45
C HIS A 304 -12.07 -2.35 -1.78
N GLY A 305 -12.66 -1.86 -2.88
CA GLY A 305 -12.15 -2.03 -4.23
C GLY A 305 -10.64 -1.81 -4.41
N PRO A 306 -10.10 -0.57 -4.31
CA PRO A 306 -8.68 -0.35 -4.61
C PRO A 306 -7.73 -1.10 -3.67
N GLY A 307 -7.97 -1.09 -2.36
CA GLY A 307 -7.12 -1.76 -1.38
C GLY A 307 -7.07 -3.27 -1.59
N ASN A 308 -8.24 -3.90 -1.72
CA ASN A 308 -8.35 -5.35 -1.88
C ASN A 308 -7.75 -5.87 -3.19
N ALA A 309 -7.94 -5.15 -4.30
CA ALA A 309 -7.35 -5.56 -5.57
C ALA A 309 -5.83 -5.32 -5.56
N TYR A 310 -5.40 -4.10 -5.23
CA TYR A 310 -4.00 -3.70 -5.33
C TYR A 310 -3.08 -4.52 -4.41
N PHE A 311 -3.33 -4.52 -3.10
CA PHE A 311 -2.43 -5.19 -2.16
C PHE A 311 -2.49 -6.71 -2.25
N ALA A 312 -3.64 -7.30 -2.59
CA ALA A 312 -3.72 -8.74 -2.79
C ALA A 312 -2.82 -9.21 -3.94
N PHE A 313 -2.88 -8.53 -5.10
CA PHE A 313 -2.04 -8.88 -6.25
C PHE A 313 -0.58 -8.48 -6.04
N TYR A 314 -0.33 -7.38 -5.33
CA TYR A 314 1.03 -6.95 -5.00
C TYR A 314 1.73 -8.00 -4.12
N CYS A 315 1.09 -8.49 -3.06
CA CYS A 315 1.63 -9.57 -2.22
C CYS A 315 1.81 -10.88 -2.99
N MET A 316 0.88 -11.21 -3.91
CA MET A 316 1.07 -12.38 -4.78
C MET A 316 2.31 -12.24 -5.67
N ALA A 317 2.53 -11.05 -6.26
CA ALA A 317 3.71 -10.79 -7.06
C ALA A 317 5.01 -10.74 -6.22
N MET A 318 4.95 -10.35 -4.97
CA MET A 318 6.07 -10.48 -4.03
C MET A 318 6.40 -11.92 -3.67
N GLN A 319 5.50 -12.87 -3.93
CA GLN A 319 5.61 -14.29 -3.58
C GLN A 319 5.84 -14.54 -2.07
N THR A 320 5.56 -13.57 -1.23
CA THR A 320 5.70 -13.65 0.22
C THR A 320 4.48 -13.06 0.89
N GLY A 321 4.08 -13.64 1.99
CA GLY A 321 3.02 -13.11 2.81
C GLY A 321 1.66 -12.96 2.11
N ARG A 322 0.79 -12.22 2.72
CA ARG A 322 -0.50 -11.80 2.17
C ARG A 322 -1.06 -10.61 2.95
N ALA A 323 -1.79 -9.76 2.28
CA ALA A 323 -2.59 -8.76 2.96
C ALA A 323 -3.76 -9.43 3.70
N ARG A 324 -3.96 -9.04 4.97
CA ARG A 324 -5.02 -9.56 5.85
C ARG A 324 -6.03 -8.48 6.16
N SER A 325 -7.25 -8.89 6.55
CA SER A 325 -8.21 -7.92 7.05
C SER A 325 -7.89 -7.51 8.49
N ALA A 326 -8.45 -6.38 8.92
CA ALA A 326 -8.30 -5.94 10.31
C ALA A 326 -8.90 -6.95 11.29
N GLU A 327 -10.00 -7.61 10.89
CA GLU A 327 -10.65 -8.66 11.66
C GLU A 327 -9.78 -9.92 11.77
N GLU A 328 -9.10 -10.33 10.69
CA GLU A 328 -8.16 -11.45 10.71
C GLU A 328 -6.97 -11.16 11.63
N ILE A 329 -6.40 -9.95 11.55
CA ILE A 329 -5.30 -9.54 12.43
C ILE A 329 -5.76 -9.48 13.90
N ALA A 330 -6.96 -8.96 14.15
CA ALA A 330 -7.57 -8.93 15.49
C ALA A 330 -7.75 -10.35 16.04
N GLN A 331 -8.18 -11.30 15.23
CA GLN A 331 -8.30 -12.70 15.62
C GLN A 331 -6.94 -13.31 15.92
N LEU A 332 -5.92 -13.06 15.07
CA LEU A 332 -4.55 -13.55 15.33
C LEU A 332 -3.96 -13.00 16.64
N CYS A 333 -4.24 -11.73 16.98
CA CYS A 333 -3.86 -11.16 18.26
C CYS A 333 -4.56 -11.88 19.43
N THR A 334 -5.86 -12.15 19.30
CA THR A 334 -6.63 -12.88 20.31
C THR A 334 -6.10 -14.31 20.49
N ASP A 335 -5.81 -15.00 19.38
CA ASP A 335 -5.27 -16.37 19.40
C ASP A 335 -3.86 -16.42 20.04
N ALA A 336 -3.08 -15.34 19.96
CA ALA A 336 -1.79 -15.18 20.61
C ALA A 336 -1.90 -14.80 22.11
N GLY A 337 -3.12 -14.61 22.62
CA GLY A 337 -3.38 -14.33 24.04
C GLY A 337 -3.58 -12.84 24.38
N PHE A 338 -3.54 -11.95 23.40
CA PHE A 338 -3.85 -10.53 23.62
C PHE A 338 -5.35 -10.31 23.85
N GLU A 339 -5.66 -9.29 24.64
CA GLU A 339 -7.02 -8.85 24.96
C GLU A 339 -7.23 -7.38 24.58
N GLY A 340 -8.44 -6.85 24.75
CA GLY A 340 -8.75 -5.45 24.51
C GLY A 340 -8.47 -4.99 23.06
N VAL A 341 -8.65 -5.91 22.11
CA VAL A 341 -8.35 -5.65 20.69
C VAL A 341 -9.24 -4.53 20.15
N ARG A 342 -8.64 -3.53 19.54
CA ARG A 342 -9.32 -2.37 18.95
C ARG A 342 -8.91 -2.17 17.50
N ILE A 343 -9.87 -1.79 16.66
CA ILE A 343 -9.68 -1.40 15.27
C ILE A 343 -10.15 0.05 15.14
N PRO A 344 -9.28 1.05 15.33
CA PRO A 344 -9.67 2.45 15.18
C PRO A 344 -9.99 2.78 13.73
N ARG A 345 -10.90 3.75 13.53
CA ARG A 345 -11.28 4.19 12.17
C ARG A 345 -10.08 4.86 11.48
N ALA A 346 -9.63 4.29 10.37
CA ALA A 346 -8.54 4.83 9.58
C ALA A 346 -8.97 6.10 8.83
N PRO A 347 -8.16 7.18 8.84
CA PRO A 347 -8.42 8.38 8.04
C PRO A 347 -8.26 8.10 6.54
N ARG A 348 -7.30 7.26 6.18
CA ARG A 348 -6.99 6.84 4.81
C ARG A 348 -6.81 5.31 4.76
N PRO A 349 -7.89 4.52 4.78
CA PRO A 349 -7.79 3.06 4.87
C PRO A 349 -7.07 2.41 3.67
N PHE A 350 -6.93 3.12 2.55
CA PHE A 350 -6.13 2.70 1.40
C PHE A 350 -4.61 2.95 1.58
N VAL A 351 -4.20 3.64 2.64
CA VAL A 351 -2.78 3.81 3.02
C VAL A 351 -2.42 2.82 4.10
N THR A 352 -3.14 2.84 5.22
CA THR A 352 -2.93 1.95 6.36
C THR A 352 -4.17 1.89 7.24
N SER A 353 -4.31 0.79 7.96
CA SER A 353 -5.25 0.59 9.07
C SER A 353 -4.49 0.10 10.28
N VAL A 354 -5.08 0.24 11.47
CA VAL A 354 -4.44 -0.11 12.75
C VAL A 354 -5.26 -1.16 13.48
N VAL A 355 -4.55 -2.12 14.08
CA VAL A 355 -5.06 -2.99 15.14
C VAL A 355 -4.20 -2.76 16.38
N GLU A 356 -4.82 -2.45 17.49
CA GLU A 356 -4.17 -2.38 18.81
C GLU A 356 -4.67 -3.51 19.71
N ALA A 357 -3.78 -4.06 20.51
CA ALA A 357 -4.12 -5.09 21.47
C ALA A 357 -3.29 -4.91 22.76
N VAL A 358 -3.70 -5.54 23.84
CA VAL A 358 -3.06 -5.42 25.16
C VAL A 358 -2.75 -6.80 25.71
N ARG A 359 -1.52 -7.00 26.25
CA ARG A 359 -1.23 -8.17 27.03
C ARG A 359 -2.00 -8.11 28.36
N PRO A 360 -2.80 -9.12 28.74
CA PRO A 360 -3.56 -9.11 29.99
C PRO A 360 -2.66 -8.89 31.22
N ARG A 361 -3.27 -8.38 32.28
CA ARG A 361 -2.59 -8.16 33.59
C ARG A 361 -2.44 -9.43 34.40
#